data_753cfe937c1bb74db8acfeedf2fe91d7
#
_entry.id   753cfe937c1bb74db8acfeedf2fe91d7
#
_cell.length_a   1.000
_cell.length_b   1.000
_cell.length_c   1.000
_cell.angle_alpha   90.00
_cell.angle_beta   90.00
_cell.angle_gamma   90.00
#
_symmetry.space_group_name_H-M   'P 1'
#
loop_
_entity.id
_entity.type
_entity.pdbx_description
1 polymer ?
#
loop_
_entity_poly.entity_id
_entity_poly.type
_entity_poly.pdbx_seq_one_letter_code
_entity_poly.pdbx_strand_id
1 'polypeptide(L)'
;DLHLLSRRQRQMCIRDSDTSEGQGESLNQLEDYFHKIWKESCVSIKNGKQSSRYTDAYRHMEEIYISLLKRYNDIETYSAWEKDTIEANKITLINNGIEAGRKTPQVLQTIQYLTENADHVIIQTPYVICNGYMYDVLQGISDHAKLQIVLNAVEKGSNPWGCTDYLNQKKKILETGADVYELMNDYPVHTKAVLINDRLSVVGSYNLDMRSTYLDTELMLVIDSEKLSQQIHETESDYMEKSKEVLANGQETEGAKYQGKVLNRKKKLYYGVLRIIIRPLRQLL
;
A
#
# COMPACT_ATOMS: atom_id res chain seq x y z
N ASP A 1 -6.13 7.12 -18.80
CA ASP A 1 -6.99 6.01 -18.42
C ASP A 1 -7.39 6.07 -16.94
N LEU A 2 -8.10 7.16 -16.57
CA LEU A 2 -8.73 7.33 -15.27
C LEU A 2 -9.81 6.26 -14.99
N HIS A 3 -10.34 5.62 -16.03
CA HIS A 3 -11.31 4.53 -15.89
C HIS A 3 -10.74 3.27 -15.21
N LEU A 4 -9.48 2.96 -15.43
CA LEU A 4 -8.81 1.84 -14.77
C LEU A 4 -8.48 2.16 -13.30
N LEU A 5 -8.08 3.40 -13.02
CA LEU A 5 -7.85 3.86 -11.64
C LEU A 5 -9.16 3.90 -10.83
N SER A 6 -10.25 4.36 -11.43
CA SER A 6 -11.56 4.38 -10.76
C SER A 6 -12.13 2.98 -10.51
N ARG A 7 -11.94 2.01 -11.40
CA ARG A 7 -12.30 0.61 -11.16
C ARG A 7 -11.48 0.00 -10.02
N ARG A 8 -10.16 0.25 -9.97
CA ARG A 8 -9.28 -0.27 -8.91
C ARG A 8 -9.52 0.40 -7.56
N GLN A 9 -9.79 1.70 -7.53
CA GLN A 9 -10.23 2.37 -6.30
C GLN A 9 -11.64 1.94 -5.86
N ARG A 10 -12.53 1.60 -6.78
CA ARG A 10 -13.85 1.03 -6.45
C ARG A 10 -13.73 -0.38 -5.86
N GLN A 11 -12.76 -1.18 -6.29
CA GLN A 11 -12.47 -2.50 -5.67
C GLN A 11 -11.92 -2.39 -4.25
N MET A 12 -11.39 -1.21 -3.86
CA MET A 12 -10.95 -0.94 -2.49
C MET A 12 -12.03 -0.27 -1.62
N CYS A 13 -13.19 0.05 -2.16
CA CYS A 13 -14.36 0.49 -1.38
C CYS A 13 -15.03 -0.74 -0.76
N ILE A 14 -14.48 -1.20 0.36
CA ILE A 14 -15.04 -2.31 1.12
C ILE A 14 -16.23 -1.76 1.86
N ARG A 15 -17.39 -2.31 1.55
CA ARG A 15 -18.60 -2.10 2.31
C ARG A 15 -18.77 -3.30 3.23
N ASP A 16 -18.73 -3.05 4.53
CA ASP A 16 -19.08 -4.06 5.53
C ASP A 16 -20.53 -4.50 5.32
N SER A 17 -20.77 -5.79 5.29
CA SER A 17 -22.11 -6.37 5.11
C SER A 17 -23.08 -5.94 6.23
N ASP A 18 -22.57 -5.58 7.41
CA ASP A 18 -23.34 -5.03 8.51
C ASP A 18 -23.80 -3.58 8.31
N THR A 19 -23.39 -2.91 7.24
CA THR A 19 -23.75 -1.52 6.97
C THR A 19 -25.20 -1.32 6.54
N SER A 20 -25.92 -2.36 6.18
CA SER A 20 -27.36 -2.25 5.87
C SER A 20 -28.20 -1.68 7.03
N GLU A 21 -27.70 -1.79 8.28
CA GLU A 21 -28.30 -1.22 9.47
C GLU A 21 -27.46 -0.12 10.14
N GLY A 22 -26.32 0.26 9.54
CA GLY A 22 -25.46 1.35 10.04
C GLY A 22 -24.67 1.04 11.31
N GLN A 23 -24.51 -0.23 11.68
CA GLN A 23 -23.90 -0.66 12.95
C GLN A 23 -22.80 -1.72 12.79
N GLY A 24 -22.10 -1.75 11.67
CA GLY A 24 -20.98 -2.70 11.47
C GLY A 24 -19.84 -2.51 12.47
N GLU A 25 -19.28 -3.58 12.99
CA GLU A 25 -18.17 -3.57 13.97
C GLU A 25 -16.97 -2.78 13.44
N SER A 26 -16.63 -2.94 12.17
CA SER A 26 -15.52 -2.21 11.52
C SER A 26 -15.76 -0.72 11.39
N LEU A 27 -17.02 -0.28 11.19
CA LEU A 27 -17.38 1.13 11.18
C LEU A 27 -17.26 1.73 12.58
N ASN A 28 -17.71 1.04 13.61
CA ASN A 28 -17.55 1.47 15.00
C ASN A 28 -16.07 1.58 15.37
N GLN A 29 -15.24 0.61 14.96
CA GLN A 29 -13.78 0.68 15.15
C GLN A 29 -13.16 1.89 14.45
N LEU A 30 -13.60 2.21 13.24
CA LEU A 30 -13.13 3.38 12.49
C LEU A 30 -13.56 4.69 13.15
N GLU A 31 -14.81 4.77 13.63
CA GLU A 31 -15.33 5.92 14.34
C GLU A 31 -14.57 6.15 15.66
N ASP A 32 -14.36 5.10 16.45
CA ASP A 32 -13.58 5.15 17.69
C ASP A 32 -12.14 5.62 17.45
N TYR A 33 -11.51 5.13 16.38
CA TYR A 33 -10.17 5.55 15.97
C TYR A 33 -10.15 7.02 15.55
N PHE A 34 -11.13 7.46 14.75
CA PHE A 34 -11.29 8.85 14.37
C PHE A 34 -11.44 9.76 15.60
N HIS A 35 -12.28 9.37 16.56
CA HIS A 35 -12.47 10.15 17.80
C HIS A 35 -11.21 10.22 18.65
N LYS A 36 -10.38 9.16 18.69
CA LYS A 36 -9.08 9.22 19.38
C LYS A 36 -8.16 10.25 18.71
N ILE A 37 -8.01 10.20 17.38
CA ILE A 37 -7.19 11.19 16.64
C ILE A 37 -7.74 12.60 16.86
N TRP A 38 -9.05 12.78 16.80
CA TRP A 38 -9.69 14.09 16.97
C TRP A 38 -9.41 14.69 18.35
N LYS A 39 -9.44 13.89 19.41
CA LYS A 39 -9.13 14.33 20.78
C LYS A 39 -7.67 14.74 20.95
N GLU A 40 -6.75 14.03 20.29
CA GLU A 40 -5.31 14.32 20.34
C GLU A 40 -4.91 15.47 19.40
N SER A 41 -5.79 15.86 18.47
CA SER A 41 -5.48 16.90 17.49
C SER A 41 -5.52 18.29 18.11
N CYS A 42 -4.37 18.97 18.16
CA CYS A 42 -4.23 20.36 18.60
C CYS A 42 -4.49 21.34 17.45
N VAL A 43 -5.49 21.12 16.61
CA VAL A 43 -5.80 22.00 15.48
C VAL A 43 -6.79 23.07 15.91
N SER A 44 -6.38 24.33 15.95
CA SER A 44 -7.28 25.47 16.07
C SER A 44 -7.56 26.05 14.69
N ILE A 45 -8.84 26.13 14.31
CA ILE A 45 -9.26 26.86 13.12
C ILE A 45 -9.16 28.35 13.43
N LYS A 46 -8.14 29.03 12.91
CA LYS A 46 -8.08 30.49 12.96
C LYS A 46 -8.86 31.05 11.80
N ASN A 47 -9.94 31.78 12.09
CA ASN A 47 -10.62 32.63 11.12
C ASN A 47 -9.69 33.79 10.75
N GLY A 48 -8.78 33.56 9.80
CA GLY A 48 -7.91 34.59 9.25
C GLY A 48 -8.50 35.19 7.95
N LYS A 49 -8.06 36.39 7.60
CA LYS A 49 -8.35 36.96 6.27
C LYS A 49 -7.81 35.99 5.21
N GLN A 50 -8.68 35.48 4.35
CA GLN A 50 -8.26 34.66 3.21
C GLN A 50 -7.34 35.48 2.29
N SER A 51 -6.19 34.94 1.97
CA SER A 51 -5.30 35.58 0.97
C SER A 51 -5.91 35.40 -0.44
N SER A 52 -5.63 36.36 -1.36
CA SER A 52 -6.05 36.25 -2.76
C SER A 52 -5.59 34.92 -3.37
N ARG A 53 -4.40 34.47 -3.04
CA ARG A 53 -3.86 33.18 -3.49
C ARG A 53 -4.72 31.97 -3.07
N TYR A 54 -5.29 32.01 -1.88
CA TYR A 54 -6.22 30.96 -1.42
C TYR A 54 -7.54 30.99 -2.21
N THR A 55 -8.08 32.18 -2.44
CA THR A 55 -9.31 32.37 -3.23
C THR A 55 -9.14 31.92 -4.68
N ASP A 56 -7.99 32.19 -5.28
CA ASP A 56 -7.68 31.75 -6.65
C ASP A 56 -7.52 30.23 -6.75
N ALA A 57 -6.84 29.62 -5.78
CA ALA A 57 -6.72 28.16 -5.70
C ALA A 57 -8.08 27.49 -5.52
N TYR A 58 -8.94 28.03 -4.64
CA TYR A 58 -10.30 27.53 -4.43
C TYR A 58 -11.14 27.59 -5.71
N ARG A 59 -11.12 28.74 -6.40
CA ARG A 59 -11.84 28.92 -7.68
C ARG A 59 -11.37 27.90 -8.72
N HIS A 60 -10.07 27.70 -8.83
CA HIS A 60 -9.52 26.73 -9.77
C HIS A 60 -9.94 25.29 -9.42
N MET A 61 -9.96 24.92 -8.15
CA MET A 61 -10.46 23.60 -7.71
C MET A 61 -11.96 23.44 -8.00
N GLU A 62 -12.75 24.50 -7.81
CA GLU A 62 -14.20 24.51 -8.12
C GLU A 62 -14.45 24.32 -9.63
N GLU A 63 -13.68 24.98 -10.49
CA GLU A 63 -13.74 24.78 -11.95
C GLU A 63 -13.42 23.33 -12.34
N ILE A 64 -12.37 22.74 -11.74
CA ILE A 64 -12.02 21.32 -11.94
C ILE A 64 -13.19 20.43 -11.47
N TYR A 65 -13.72 20.67 -10.29
CA TYR A 65 -14.84 19.90 -9.73
C TYR A 65 -16.06 19.94 -10.66
N ILE A 66 -16.48 21.11 -11.10
CA ILE A 66 -17.59 21.27 -12.06
C ILE A 66 -17.33 20.54 -13.38
N SER A 67 -16.07 20.58 -13.86
CA SER A 67 -15.70 19.85 -15.09
C SER A 67 -15.76 18.34 -14.90
N LEU A 68 -15.38 17.85 -13.72
CA LEU A 68 -15.49 16.43 -13.36
C LEU A 68 -16.92 15.97 -13.21
N LEU A 69 -17.81 16.77 -12.59
CA LEU A 69 -19.24 16.47 -12.50
C LEU A 69 -19.89 16.37 -13.88
N LYS A 70 -19.52 17.25 -14.81
CA LYS A 70 -20.00 17.17 -16.20
C LYS A 70 -19.50 15.92 -16.93
N ARG A 71 -18.29 15.48 -16.64
CA ARG A 71 -17.68 14.29 -17.24
C ARG A 71 -18.19 12.99 -16.63
N TYR A 72 -18.54 13.04 -15.36
CA TYR A 72 -19.00 11.90 -14.54
C TYR A 72 -20.32 12.28 -13.87
N ASN A 73 -21.34 12.54 -14.69
CA ASN A 73 -22.65 13.02 -14.27
C ASN A 73 -23.43 12.06 -13.36
N ASP A 74 -22.98 10.81 -13.27
CA ASP A 74 -23.54 9.76 -12.44
C ASP A 74 -22.83 9.60 -11.07
N ILE A 75 -21.75 10.35 -10.82
CA ILE A 75 -20.92 10.14 -9.61
C ILE A 75 -21.68 10.43 -8.31
N GLU A 76 -22.57 11.42 -8.33
CA GLU A 76 -23.40 11.79 -7.17
C GLU A 76 -24.68 10.94 -7.07
N THR A 77 -25.13 10.36 -8.19
CA THR A 77 -26.35 9.56 -8.28
C THR A 77 -26.08 8.07 -8.43
N TYR A 78 -24.81 7.66 -8.29
CA TYR A 78 -24.41 6.28 -8.46
C TYR A 78 -25.10 5.39 -7.42
N SER A 79 -26.04 4.57 -7.88
CA SER A 79 -26.86 3.68 -7.04
C SER A 79 -26.49 2.20 -7.18
N ALA A 80 -25.46 1.90 -7.98
CA ALA A 80 -25.06 0.51 -8.25
C ALA A 80 -24.07 -0.07 -7.21
N TRP A 81 -23.95 0.57 -6.04
CA TRP A 81 -23.07 0.10 -4.96
C TRP A 81 -23.32 -1.37 -4.60
N GLU A 82 -24.58 -1.78 -4.56
CA GLU A 82 -24.96 -3.16 -4.26
C GLU A 82 -24.43 -4.18 -5.29
N LYS A 83 -24.34 -3.77 -6.56
CA LYS A 83 -23.82 -4.62 -7.64
C LYS A 83 -22.29 -4.72 -7.64
N ASP A 84 -21.63 -3.67 -7.12
CA ASP A 84 -20.17 -3.56 -7.10
C ASP A 84 -19.59 -3.91 -5.72
N THR A 85 -20.41 -4.37 -4.78
CA THR A 85 -19.97 -4.85 -3.46
C THR A 85 -19.61 -6.33 -3.50
N ILE A 86 -18.70 -6.71 -2.62
CA ILE A 86 -18.25 -8.08 -2.44
C ILE A 86 -18.60 -8.48 -1.01
N GLU A 87 -19.21 -9.65 -0.86
CA GLU A 87 -19.51 -10.20 0.44
C GLU A 87 -18.21 -10.57 1.19
N ALA A 88 -18.18 -10.27 2.47
CA ALA A 88 -17.09 -10.62 3.38
C ALA A 88 -17.66 -11.28 4.63
N ASN A 89 -17.00 -12.34 5.11
CA ASN A 89 -17.37 -13.03 6.33
C ASN A 89 -17.08 -12.17 7.57
N LYS A 90 -15.98 -11.44 7.54
CA LYS A 90 -15.54 -10.52 8.61
C LYS A 90 -14.63 -9.45 8.07
N ILE A 91 -14.78 -8.23 8.61
CA ILE A 91 -13.86 -7.11 8.40
C ILE A 91 -13.42 -6.60 9.77
N THR A 92 -12.12 -6.41 9.95
CA THR A 92 -11.54 -5.91 11.20
C THR A 92 -10.54 -4.80 10.89
N LEU A 93 -10.66 -3.67 11.58
CA LEU A 93 -9.69 -2.58 11.50
C LEU A 93 -8.49 -2.89 12.38
N ILE A 94 -7.29 -2.76 11.84
CA ILE A 94 -6.04 -2.78 12.60
C ILE A 94 -5.28 -1.48 12.34
N ASN A 95 -4.54 -1.01 13.33
CA ASN A 95 -3.83 0.27 13.24
C ASN A 95 -2.56 0.29 14.09
N ASN A 96 -1.64 1.15 13.72
CA ASN A 96 -0.58 1.58 14.64
C ASN A 96 -1.14 2.62 15.62
N GLY A 97 -0.53 2.72 16.80
CA GLY A 97 -0.89 3.71 17.81
C GLY A 97 -0.82 5.16 17.26
N ILE A 98 -1.57 6.06 17.89
CA ILE A 98 -1.62 7.50 17.51
C ILE A 98 -0.62 8.37 18.29
N GLU A 99 0.06 7.78 19.27
CA GLU A 99 1.03 8.47 20.12
C GLU A 99 2.20 9.03 19.30
N ALA A 100 2.78 10.12 19.79
CA ALA A 100 3.98 10.70 19.18
C ALA A 100 5.22 9.85 19.51
N GLY A 101 6.18 9.83 18.59
CA GLY A 101 7.44 9.12 18.75
C GLY A 101 7.43 7.72 18.14
N ARG A 102 8.35 6.88 18.61
CA ARG A 102 8.47 5.49 18.10
C ARG A 102 7.37 4.61 18.66
N LYS A 103 6.57 4.07 17.77
CA LYS A 103 5.40 3.25 18.09
C LYS A 103 5.75 1.77 18.17
N THR A 104 4.89 1.02 18.86
CA THR A 104 4.86 -0.44 18.74
C THR A 104 4.38 -0.81 17.35
N PRO A 105 5.03 -1.73 16.63
CA PRO A 105 4.70 -2.08 15.25
C PRO A 105 3.47 -3.01 15.16
N GLN A 106 2.32 -2.56 15.64
CA GLN A 106 1.11 -3.37 15.81
C GLN A 106 0.61 -3.96 14.49
N VAL A 107 0.61 -3.15 13.41
CA VAL A 107 0.18 -3.64 12.09
C VAL A 107 1.09 -4.76 11.61
N LEU A 108 2.41 -4.61 11.69
CA LEU A 108 3.36 -5.65 11.27
C LEU A 108 3.25 -6.91 12.13
N GLN A 109 3.10 -6.76 13.45
CA GLN A 109 2.90 -7.88 14.38
C GLN A 109 1.61 -8.63 14.08
N THR A 110 0.54 -7.92 13.75
CA THR A 110 -0.72 -8.54 13.36
C THR A 110 -0.58 -9.29 12.03
N ILE A 111 0.10 -8.71 11.04
CA ILE A 111 0.39 -9.42 9.78
C ILE A 111 1.20 -10.69 10.07
N GLN A 112 2.25 -10.60 10.87
CA GLN A 112 3.05 -11.76 11.28
C GLN A 112 2.17 -12.86 11.92
N TYR A 113 1.30 -12.50 12.86
CA TYR A 113 0.38 -13.44 13.50
C TYR A 113 -0.58 -14.10 12.51
N LEU A 114 -1.18 -13.32 11.60
CA LEU A 114 -2.10 -13.83 10.59
C LEU A 114 -1.43 -14.79 9.58
N THR A 115 -0.12 -14.69 9.42
CA THR A 115 0.65 -15.54 8.49
C THR A 115 1.20 -16.81 9.13
N GLU A 116 1.08 -17.03 10.45
CA GLU A 116 1.68 -18.18 11.16
C GLU A 116 1.32 -19.56 10.59
N ASN A 117 0.14 -19.68 9.98
CA ASN A 117 -0.33 -20.94 9.37
C ASN A 117 -0.60 -20.77 7.86
N ALA A 118 0.08 -19.85 7.22
CA ALA A 118 -0.06 -19.64 5.80
C ALA A 118 0.82 -20.61 4.99
N ASP A 119 0.34 -21.04 3.83
CA ASP A 119 1.14 -21.76 2.84
C ASP A 119 1.77 -20.80 1.84
N HIS A 120 1.07 -19.69 1.53
CA HIS A 120 1.60 -18.63 0.69
C HIS A 120 1.14 -17.24 1.12
N VAL A 121 2.03 -16.27 0.92
CA VAL A 121 1.82 -14.87 1.25
C VAL A 121 2.33 -13.99 0.12
N ILE A 122 1.48 -13.05 -0.34
CA ILE A 122 1.88 -12.03 -1.30
C ILE A 122 1.80 -10.67 -0.61
N ILE A 123 2.90 -9.93 -0.61
CA ILE A 123 2.96 -8.55 -0.11
C ILE A 123 3.13 -7.61 -1.29
N GLN A 124 2.12 -6.79 -1.56
CA GLN A 124 2.24 -5.68 -2.49
C GLN A 124 2.54 -4.39 -1.73
N THR A 125 3.60 -3.71 -2.13
CA THR A 125 4.01 -2.43 -1.54
C THR A 125 4.74 -1.59 -2.59
N PRO A 126 4.65 -0.25 -2.57
CA PRO A 126 5.33 0.57 -3.57
C PRO A 126 6.86 0.46 -3.50
N TYR A 127 7.44 0.17 -2.34
CA TYR A 127 8.86 -0.02 -2.05
C TYR A 127 9.05 -0.75 -0.73
N VAL A 128 10.26 -1.22 -0.46
CA VAL A 128 10.65 -1.94 0.76
C VAL A 128 11.82 -1.22 1.43
N ILE A 129 11.66 -0.83 2.71
CA ILE A 129 12.70 -0.20 3.53
C ILE A 129 12.70 -0.84 4.92
N CYS A 130 13.31 -1.99 5.07
CA CYS A 130 13.26 -2.78 6.28
C CYS A 130 14.45 -2.56 7.21
N ASN A 131 14.21 -2.68 8.53
CA ASN A 131 15.25 -2.86 9.55
C ASN A 131 15.43 -4.34 9.93
N GLY A 132 16.29 -4.62 10.91
CA GLY A 132 16.57 -6.01 11.36
C GLY A 132 15.30 -6.77 11.74
N TYR A 133 14.47 -6.21 12.61
CA TYR A 133 13.23 -6.84 13.05
C TYR A 133 12.26 -7.14 11.88
N MET A 134 12.13 -6.21 10.94
CA MET A 134 11.28 -6.43 9.76
C MET A 134 11.81 -7.54 8.86
N TYR A 135 13.15 -7.66 8.71
CA TYR A 135 13.75 -8.80 8.01
C TYR A 135 13.50 -10.11 8.75
N ASP A 136 13.61 -10.12 10.09
CA ASP A 136 13.32 -11.31 10.89
C ASP A 136 11.86 -11.76 10.73
N VAL A 137 10.91 -10.81 10.65
CA VAL A 137 9.49 -11.13 10.35
C VAL A 137 9.33 -11.72 8.95
N LEU A 138 9.95 -11.13 7.92
CA LEU A 138 9.88 -11.66 6.55
C LEU A 138 10.49 -13.06 6.47
N GLN A 139 11.63 -13.27 7.10
CA GLN A 139 12.26 -14.59 7.15
C GLN A 139 11.38 -15.60 7.87
N GLY A 140 10.81 -15.22 9.03
CA GLY A 140 9.88 -16.09 9.76
C GLY A 140 8.67 -16.53 8.94
N ILE A 141 8.14 -15.65 8.07
CA ILE A 141 7.10 -16.03 7.11
C ILE A 141 7.64 -16.97 6.04
N SER A 142 8.82 -16.69 5.48
CA SER A 142 9.43 -17.52 4.43
C SER A 142 9.88 -18.91 4.91
N ASP A 143 10.12 -19.08 6.20
CA ASP A 143 10.52 -20.36 6.77
C ASP A 143 9.42 -21.44 6.67
N HIS A 144 8.15 -21.04 6.51
CA HIS A 144 7.03 -21.97 6.42
C HIS A 144 6.06 -21.71 5.26
N ALA A 145 6.08 -20.50 4.67
CA ALA A 145 5.20 -20.12 3.58
C ALA A 145 6.02 -19.65 2.35
N LYS A 146 5.44 -19.80 1.16
CA LYS A 146 5.98 -19.13 -0.02
C LYS A 146 5.72 -17.63 0.09
N LEU A 147 6.75 -16.82 0.33
CA LEU A 147 6.66 -15.35 0.41
C LEU A 147 7.03 -14.70 -0.90
N GLN A 148 6.13 -13.89 -1.46
CA GLN A 148 6.32 -13.12 -2.68
C GLN A 148 6.11 -11.63 -2.38
N ILE A 149 7.02 -10.78 -2.83
CA ILE A 149 6.96 -9.32 -2.63
C ILE A 149 6.88 -8.64 -3.99
N VAL A 150 5.77 -7.94 -4.27
CA VAL A 150 5.57 -7.17 -5.49
C VAL A 150 5.81 -5.69 -5.20
N LEU A 151 6.78 -5.09 -5.86
CA LEU A 151 7.14 -3.67 -5.69
C LEU A 151 7.44 -3.00 -7.03
N ASN A 152 7.41 -1.68 -7.09
CA ASN A 152 7.76 -0.98 -8.33
C ASN A 152 9.23 -1.18 -8.66
N ALA A 153 9.53 -1.55 -9.90
CA ALA A 153 10.89 -1.51 -10.41
C ALA A 153 11.49 -0.10 -10.25
N VAL A 154 12.78 0.00 -9.98
CA VAL A 154 13.48 1.28 -9.75
C VAL A 154 13.31 2.24 -10.94
N GLU A 155 13.20 1.72 -12.14
CA GLU A 155 12.96 2.46 -13.38
C GLU A 155 11.62 3.19 -13.40
N LYS A 156 10.63 2.65 -12.68
CA LYS A 156 9.24 3.12 -12.62
C LYS A 156 8.85 3.72 -11.27
N GLY A 157 9.65 3.51 -10.22
CA GLY A 157 9.38 4.01 -8.89
C GLY A 157 9.29 5.54 -8.85
N SER A 158 8.29 6.06 -8.13
CA SER A 158 8.06 7.50 -7.92
C SER A 158 8.81 8.05 -6.70
N ASN A 159 9.24 7.19 -5.78
CA ASN A 159 9.99 7.55 -4.58
C ASN A 159 11.49 7.25 -4.77
N PRO A 160 12.35 8.25 -5.07
CA PRO A 160 13.78 8.01 -5.28
C PRO A 160 14.49 7.46 -4.04
N TRP A 161 14.04 7.83 -2.83
CA TRP A 161 14.62 7.36 -1.58
C TRP A 161 14.35 5.88 -1.37
N GLY A 162 13.08 5.46 -1.52
CA GLY A 162 12.69 4.06 -1.45
C GLY A 162 13.37 3.19 -2.51
N CYS A 163 13.39 3.64 -3.76
CA CYS A 163 14.10 2.96 -4.84
C CYS A 163 15.60 2.79 -4.54
N THR A 164 16.22 3.82 -3.97
CA THR A 164 17.66 3.80 -3.66
C THR A 164 17.95 2.88 -2.48
N ASP A 165 17.13 2.89 -1.44
CA ASP A 165 17.30 1.97 -0.31
C ASP A 165 17.09 0.52 -0.76
N TYR A 166 16.08 0.25 -1.57
CA TYR A 166 15.88 -1.07 -2.17
C TYR A 166 17.14 -1.57 -2.91
N LEU A 167 17.76 -0.73 -3.76
CA LEU A 167 19.01 -1.08 -4.43
C LEU A 167 20.16 -1.41 -3.47
N ASN A 168 20.18 -0.78 -2.31
CA ASN A 168 21.20 -1.05 -1.28
C ASN A 168 20.90 -2.32 -0.47
N GLN A 169 19.63 -2.66 -0.30
CA GLN A 169 19.17 -3.73 0.59
C GLN A 169 18.63 -4.97 -0.15
N LYS A 170 18.54 -4.94 -1.48
CA LYS A 170 17.97 -6.03 -2.29
C LYS A 170 18.51 -7.41 -1.86
N LYS A 171 19.82 -7.52 -1.64
CA LYS A 171 20.42 -8.77 -1.18
C LYS A 171 19.86 -9.24 0.17
N LYS A 172 19.69 -8.33 1.14
CA LYS A 172 19.11 -8.67 2.44
C LYS A 172 17.65 -9.07 2.37
N ILE A 173 16.90 -8.46 1.46
CA ILE A 173 15.50 -8.84 1.22
C ILE A 173 15.45 -10.28 0.68
N LEU A 174 16.28 -10.60 -0.30
CA LEU A 174 16.37 -11.96 -0.84
C LEU A 174 16.86 -12.98 0.19
N GLU A 175 17.79 -12.60 1.07
CA GLU A 175 18.29 -13.44 2.18
C GLU A 175 17.18 -13.83 3.17
N THR A 176 16.03 -13.14 3.21
CA THR A 176 14.85 -13.55 3.98
C THR A 176 14.11 -14.75 3.38
N GLY A 177 14.47 -15.21 2.20
CA GLY A 177 13.78 -16.27 1.49
C GLY A 177 12.63 -15.79 0.59
N ALA A 178 12.34 -14.49 0.54
CA ALA A 178 11.29 -13.93 -0.29
C ALA A 178 11.68 -13.87 -1.76
N ASP A 179 10.74 -14.23 -2.66
CA ASP A 179 10.83 -13.93 -4.09
C ASP A 179 10.33 -12.51 -4.35
N VAL A 180 11.09 -11.72 -5.11
CA VAL A 180 10.78 -10.31 -5.35
C VAL A 180 10.39 -10.10 -6.80
N TYR A 181 9.26 -9.43 -7.01
CA TYR A 181 8.73 -9.05 -8.33
C TYR A 181 8.92 -7.54 -8.53
N GLU A 182 9.89 -7.17 -9.36
CA GLU A 182 10.18 -5.79 -9.75
C GLU A 182 9.22 -5.37 -10.89
N LEU A 183 8.10 -4.76 -10.52
CA LEU A 183 6.99 -4.43 -11.43
C LEU A 183 7.35 -3.31 -12.39
N MET A 184 7.26 -3.60 -13.69
CA MET A 184 7.50 -2.68 -14.80
C MET A 184 6.17 -2.22 -15.44
N ASN A 185 5.30 -1.59 -14.66
CA ASN A 185 4.02 -1.07 -15.16
C ASN A 185 4.19 0.31 -15.83
N ASP A 186 3.19 0.78 -16.57
CA ASP A 186 3.25 2.08 -17.26
C ASP A 186 3.34 3.27 -16.31
N TYR A 187 2.75 3.13 -15.14
CA TYR A 187 2.80 4.10 -14.03
C TYR A 187 3.11 3.38 -12.72
N PRO A 188 3.70 4.08 -11.74
CA PRO A 188 3.99 3.49 -10.44
C PRO A 188 2.70 3.10 -9.72
N VAL A 189 2.71 1.92 -9.10
CA VAL A 189 1.60 1.42 -8.28
C VAL A 189 1.84 1.82 -6.83
N HIS A 190 0.79 2.27 -6.13
CA HIS A 190 0.88 2.72 -4.74
C HIS A 190 -0.04 1.91 -3.81
N THR A 191 -0.43 0.71 -4.21
CA THR A 191 -1.22 -0.23 -3.40
C THR A 191 -0.37 -0.79 -2.26
N LYS A 192 -1.01 -1.02 -1.11
CA LYS A 192 -0.47 -1.77 0.01
C LYS A 192 -1.49 -2.85 0.34
N ALA A 193 -1.10 -4.08 0.08
CA ALA A 193 -1.93 -5.24 0.33
C ALA A 193 -1.07 -6.42 0.77
N VAL A 194 -1.61 -7.23 1.67
CA VAL A 194 -1.07 -8.54 1.99
C VAL A 194 -2.17 -9.56 1.74
N LEU A 195 -1.89 -10.53 0.86
CA LEU A 195 -2.76 -11.66 0.63
C LEU A 195 -2.20 -12.85 1.39
N ILE A 196 -3.05 -13.54 2.12
CA ILE A 196 -2.70 -14.70 2.94
C ILE A 196 -3.56 -15.85 2.49
N ASN A 197 -2.94 -16.82 1.84
CA ASN A 197 -3.63 -17.87 1.12
C ASN A 197 -4.68 -17.28 0.14
N ASP A 198 -5.78 -17.98 -0.10
CA ASP A 198 -6.84 -17.53 -1.02
C ASP A 198 -8.03 -16.91 -0.26
N ARG A 199 -7.86 -16.52 1.00
CA ARG A 199 -8.96 -16.14 1.87
C ARG A 199 -8.83 -14.78 2.53
N LEU A 200 -7.68 -14.49 3.15
CA LEU A 200 -7.49 -13.25 3.89
C LEU A 200 -6.80 -12.20 3.03
N SER A 201 -7.33 -10.99 3.07
CA SER A 201 -6.72 -9.80 2.46
C SER A 201 -6.53 -8.73 3.52
N VAL A 202 -5.32 -8.17 3.63
CA VAL A 202 -5.02 -7.03 4.50
C VAL A 202 -4.70 -5.84 3.61
N VAL A 203 -5.54 -4.81 3.62
CA VAL A 203 -5.42 -3.66 2.69
C VAL A 203 -5.52 -2.34 3.45
N GLY A 204 -4.77 -1.34 3.02
CA GLY A 204 -4.84 -0.01 3.64
C GLY A 204 -3.66 0.90 3.34
N SER A 205 -3.15 1.59 4.37
CA SER A 205 -2.14 2.63 4.20
C SER A 205 -0.70 2.17 4.48
N TYR A 206 -0.49 1.04 5.17
CA TYR A 206 0.81 0.58 5.65
C TYR A 206 1.74 0.16 4.50
N ASN A 207 2.86 0.88 4.34
CA ASN A 207 3.96 0.44 3.49
C ASN A 207 4.90 -0.50 4.27
N LEU A 208 5.61 -1.36 3.56
CA LEU A 208 6.66 -2.18 4.17
C LEU A 208 7.95 -1.34 4.36
N ASP A 209 7.85 -0.32 5.20
CA ASP A 209 8.95 0.58 5.53
C ASP A 209 9.02 0.90 7.04
N MET A 210 10.17 1.41 7.48
CA MET A 210 10.41 1.72 8.89
C MET A 210 9.56 2.86 9.39
N ARG A 211 9.21 3.80 8.53
CA ARG A 211 8.38 4.95 8.88
C ARG A 211 6.94 4.51 9.15
N SER A 212 6.34 3.76 8.23
CA SER A 212 5.01 3.15 8.42
C SER A 212 4.97 2.22 9.63
N THR A 213 6.09 1.51 9.89
CA THR A 213 6.16 0.55 11.00
C THR A 213 6.23 1.21 12.36
N TYR A 214 6.97 2.34 12.50
CA TYR A 214 7.29 2.89 13.82
C TYR A 214 6.89 4.34 14.05
N LEU A 215 6.56 5.11 13.03
CA LEU A 215 6.35 6.56 13.15
C LEU A 215 4.95 7.00 12.70
N ASP A 216 4.46 6.48 11.58
CA ASP A 216 3.20 6.92 11.01
C ASP A 216 2.00 6.24 11.68
N THR A 217 0.85 6.90 11.67
CA THR A 217 -0.45 6.33 12.04
C THR A 217 -1.01 5.60 10.83
N GLU A 218 -0.88 4.28 10.83
CA GLU A 218 -1.34 3.45 9.74
C GLU A 218 -2.66 2.76 10.07
N LEU A 219 -3.48 2.59 9.04
CA LEU A 219 -4.75 1.87 9.08
C LEU A 219 -4.77 0.78 8.03
N MET A 220 -5.13 -0.44 8.45
CA MET A 220 -5.36 -1.56 7.55
C MET A 220 -6.68 -2.24 7.89
N LEU A 221 -7.36 -2.77 6.89
CA LEU A 221 -8.50 -3.65 7.05
C LEU A 221 -8.06 -5.09 6.80
N VAL A 222 -8.31 -5.96 7.75
CA VAL A 222 -8.23 -7.41 7.59
C VAL A 222 -9.59 -7.90 7.14
N ILE A 223 -9.65 -8.52 5.98
CA ILE A 223 -10.90 -8.92 5.34
C ILE A 223 -10.89 -10.41 5.07
N ASP A 224 -11.82 -11.11 5.66
CA ASP A 224 -12.10 -12.52 5.40
C ASP A 224 -13.10 -12.65 4.26
N SER A 225 -12.61 -12.81 3.03
CA SER A 225 -13.42 -12.97 1.82
C SER A 225 -12.62 -13.65 0.72
N GLU A 226 -12.95 -14.88 0.39
CA GLU A 226 -12.35 -15.63 -0.72
C GLU A 226 -12.52 -14.90 -2.05
N LYS A 227 -13.72 -14.35 -2.29
CA LYS A 227 -14.03 -13.65 -3.52
C LYS A 227 -13.18 -12.36 -3.70
N LEU A 228 -12.98 -11.60 -2.62
CA LEU A 228 -12.09 -10.44 -2.67
C LEU A 228 -10.64 -10.86 -2.86
N SER A 229 -10.20 -11.86 -2.11
CA SER A 229 -8.84 -12.39 -2.20
C SER A 229 -8.54 -12.85 -3.63
N GLN A 230 -9.45 -13.57 -4.27
CA GLN A 230 -9.32 -13.98 -5.67
C GLN A 230 -9.17 -12.79 -6.62
N GLN A 231 -10.00 -11.75 -6.48
CA GLN A 231 -9.91 -10.55 -7.35
C GLN A 231 -8.58 -9.81 -7.19
N ILE A 232 -8.07 -9.73 -5.97
CA ILE A 232 -6.76 -9.10 -5.73
C ILE A 232 -5.68 -10.01 -6.31
N HIS A 233 -5.77 -11.32 -6.12
CA HIS A 233 -4.81 -12.28 -6.68
C HIS A 233 -4.73 -12.22 -8.21
N GLU A 234 -5.87 -12.08 -8.92
CA GLU A 234 -5.88 -11.86 -10.37
C GLU A 234 -5.10 -10.60 -10.77
N THR A 235 -5.22 -9.52 -9.98
CA THR A 235 -4.47 -8.28 -10.19
C THR A 235 -2.97 -8.47 -9.93
N GLU A 236 -2.61 -9.17 -8.84
CA GLU A 236 -1.22 -9.47 -8.50
C GLU A 236 -0.58 -10.39 -9.54
N SER A 237 -1.32 -11.36 -10.06
CA SER A 237 -0.85 -12.24 -11.13
C SER A 237 -0.51 -11.46 -12.40
N ASP A 238 -1.35 -10.50 -12.81
CA ASP A 238 -1.07 -9.61 -13.96
C ASP A 238 0.15 -8.71 -13.68
N TYR A 239 0.35 -8.28 -12.43
CA TYR A 239 1.56 -7.53 -12.06
C TYR A 239 2.82 -8.40 -12.09
N MET A 240 2.74 -9.64 -11.61
CA MET A 240 3.86 -10.58 -11.67
C MET A 240 4.26 -10.88 -13.10
N GLU A 241 3.29 -11.06 -14.02
CA GLU A 241 3.57 -11.22 -15.45
C GLU A 241 4.26 -10.00 -16.09
N LYS A 242 4.07 -8.80 -15.54
CA LYS A 242 4.72 -7.55 -15.95
C LYS A 242 6.02 -7.26 -15.18
N SER A 243 6.43 -8.17 -14.31
CA SER A 243 7.58 -7.99 -13.45
C SER A 243 8.80 -8.75 -13.93
N LYS A 244 9.95 -8.31 -13.47
CA LYS A 244 11.14 -9.15 -13.39
C LYS A 244 11.13 -9.82 -12.02
N GLU A 245 11.00 -11.13 -12.01
CA GLU A 245 11.10 -11.96 -10.82
C GLU A 245 12.57 -12.13 -10.43
N VAL A 246 12.86 -11.97 -9.17
CA VAL A 246 14.16 -12.21 -8.57
C VAL A 246 13.97 -13.19 -7.42
N LEU A 247 14.36 -14.41 -7.62
CA LEU A 247 14.23 -15.48 -6.64
C LEU A 247 15.19 -15.27 -5.47
N ALA A 248 14.87 -15.87 -4.33
CA ALA A 248 15.71 -15.83 -3.12
C ALA A 248 17.18 -16.26 -3.37
N ASN A 249 17.42 -17.17 -4.32
CA ASN A 249 18.76 -17.56 -4.74
C ASN A 249 19.47 -16.54 -5.66
N GLY A 250 18.80 -15.42 -6.01
CA GLY A 250 19.30 -14.37 -6.89
C GLY A 250 19.14 -14.66 -8.39
N GLN A 251 18.48 -15.73 -8.78
CA GLN A 251 18.13 -15.99 -10.20
C GLN A 251 17.06 -15.01 -10.64
N GLU A 252 17.22 -14.46 -11.85
CA GLU A 252 16.26 -13.51 -12.42
C GLU A 252 15.49 -14.16 -13.59
N THR A 253 14.18 -13.91 -13.66
CA THR A 253 13.30 -14.36 -14.74
C THR A 253 12.37 -13.22 -15.15
N GLU A 254 12.16 -13.01 -16.41
CA GLU A 254 11.22 -12.00 -16.92
C GLU A 254 9.84 -12.63 -17.10
N GLY A 255 8.82 -11.94 -16.58
CA GLY A 255 7.42 -12.33 -16.75
C GLY A 255 6.96 -12.22 -18.20
N ALA A 256 5.89 -12.93 -18.55
CA ALA A 256 5.40 -13.04 -19.93
C ALA A 256 5.03 -11.69 -20.60
N LYS A 257 4.68 -10.69 -19.79
CA LYS A 257 4.30 -9.33 -20.23
C LYS A 257 5.35 -8.28 -19.85
N TYR A 258 6.53 -8.71 -19.38
CA TYR A 258 7.58 -7.78 -18.95
C TYR A 258 8.09 -6.92 -20.11
N GLN A 259 8.15 -5.62 -19.89
CA GLN A 259 8.70 -4.65 -20.83
C GLN A 259 9.82 -3.85 -20.15
N GLY A 260 11.02 -4.38 -20.20
CA GLY A 260 12.20 -3.80 -19.57
C GLY A 260 12.47 -2.37 -20.04
N LYS A 261 12.74 -1.49 -19.10
CA LYS A 261 13.26 -0.14 -19.34
C LYS A 261 14.62 0.00 -18.69
N VAL A 262 15.57 0.55 -19.42
CA VAL A 262 16.90 0.83 -18.87
C VAL A 262 16.90 2.26 -18.30
N LEU A 263 17.36 2.40 -17.06
CA LEU A 263 17.63 3.72 -16.48
C LEU A 263 18.57 4.52 -17.38
N ASN A 264 18.20 5.76 -17.71
CA ASN A 264 19.09 6.65 -18.44
C ASN A 264 20.34 7.00 -17.59
N ARG A 265 21.42 7.43 -18.25
CA ARG A 265 22.70 7.72 -17.59
C ARG A 265 22.58 8.74 -16.45
N LYS A 266 21.70 9.76 -16.59
CA LYS A 266 21.47 10.78 -15.55
C LYS A 266 20.81 10.18 -14.31
N LYS A 267 19.77 9.35 -14.47
CA LYS A 267 19.12 8.64 -13.36
C LYS A 267 20.08 7.64 -12.69
N LYS A 268 20.90 6.91 -13.46
CA LYS A 268 21.92 6.01 -12.90
C LYS A 268 22.92 6.76 -12.01
N LEU A 269 23.41 7.90 -12.47
CA LEU A 269 24.31 8.75 -11.67
C LEU A 269 23.60 9.28 -10.43
N TYR A 270 22.39 9.80 -10.57
CA TYR A 270 21.58 10.31 -9.47
C TYR A 270 21.35 9.24 -8.38
N TYR A 271 20.91 8.04 -8.75
CA TYR A 271 20.75 6.93 -7.79
C TYR A 271 22.10 6.48 -7.20
N GLY A 272 23.18 6.50 -7.98
CA GLY A 272 24.54 6.22 -7.48
C GLY A 272 24.95 7.13 -6.34
N VAL A 273 24.68 8.43 -6.45
CA VAL A 273 24.94 9.43 -5.40
C VAL A 273 24.01 9.23 -4.20
N LEU A 274 22.70 9.05 -4.45
CA LEU A 274 21.72 8.84 -3.40
C LEU A 274 22.01 7.58 -2.56
N ARG A 275 22.52 6.51 -3.16
CA ARG A 275 22.91 5.27 -2.47
C ARG A 275 23.92 5.49 -1.34
N ILE A 276 24.74 6.53 -1.44
CA ILE A 276 25.70 6.90 -0.39
C ILE A 276 25.01 7.77 0.66
N ILE A 277 24.25 8.78 0.22
CA ILE A 277 23.61 9.77 1.09
C ILE A 277 22.55 9.12 1.99
N ILE A 278 21.78 8.16 1.47
CA ILE A 278 20.64 7.57 2.17
C ILE A 278 21.05 6.71 3.38
N ARG A 279 22.27 6.14 3.37
CA ARG A 279 22.69 5.18 4.41
C ARG A 279 22.52 5.69 5.84
N PRO A 280 22.99 6.89 6.22
CA PRO A 280 22.79 7.42 7.58
C PRO A 280 21.36 7.88 7.86
N LEU A 281 20.54 8.09 6.82
CA LEU A 281 19.18 8.64 6.93
C LEU A 281 18.09 7.56 6.91
N ARG A 282 18.46 6.29 6.74
CA ARG A 282 17.50 5.18 6.57
C ARG A 282 16.42 5.12 7.64
N GLN A 283 16.76 5.43 8.88
CA GLN A 283 15.81 5.39 10.00
C GLN A 283 14.70 6.47 9.93
N LEU A 284 14.79 7.39 8.96
CA LEU A 284 13.78 8.44 8.72
C LEU A 284 12.87 8.10 7.53
N LEU A 285 13.10 6.95 6.89
CA LEU A 285 12.40 6.48 5.70
C LEU A 285 11.35 5.43 6.04
#